data_c23d75fd59620a44d1cb36f71c94f0c0
#
_entry.id   c23d75fd59620a44d1cb36f71c94f0c0
#
_cell.length_a   1.000
_cell.length_b   1.000
_cell.length_c   1.000
_cell.angle_alpha   90.00
_cell.angle_beta   90.00
_cell.angle_gamma   90.00
#
_symmetry.space_group_name_H-M   'P 1'
#
loop_
_entity.id
_entity.type
_entity.pdbx_description
1 polymer ?
#
loop_
_entity_poly.entity_id
_entity_poly.type
_entity_poly.pdbx_seq_one_letter_code
_entity_poly.pdbx_strand_id
1 'polypeptide(L)'
;LEIKPEHLNAGARTQGGAIFTLADLALAAAANSHGTLAFSLSSTITFLRASGPGDTLFAEARERYIGRSTGCYQVDITNQDGELIATFESSVFRKDQKVPFEVQE
;
A
#
# COMPACT_ATOMS: atom_id res chain seq x y z
N LEU A 1 -10.15 4.40 0.15
CA LEU A 1 -10.33 5.17 -1.10
C LEU A 1 -11.70 4.87 -1.71
N GLU A 2 -12.54 5.86 -1.80
CA GLU A 2 -13.79 5.77 -2.56
C GLU A 2 -13.48 5.92 -4.05
N ILE A 3 -13.97 4.99 -4.87
CA ILE A 3 -13.70 5.01 -6.32
C ILE A 3 -14.59 6.03 -7.01
N LYS A 4 -13.96 7.00 -7.63
CA LYS A 4 -14.57 8.10 -8.39
C LYS A 4 -14.27 7.94 -9.88
N PRO A 5 -14.98 8.67 -10.77
CA PRO A 5 -14.75 8.57 -12.21
C PRO A 5 -13.30 8.72 -12.65
N GLU A 6 -12.51 9.61 -12.00
CA GLU A 6 -11.10 9.81 -12.32
C GLU A 6 -10.20 8.60 -12.00
N HIS A 7 -10.70 7.63 -11.23
CA HIS A 7 -9.97 6.40 -10.92
C HIS A 7 -10.24 5.28 -11.93
N LEU A 8 -11.06 5.54 -12.93
CA LEU A 8 -11.49 4.50 -13.86
C LEU A 8 -10.66 4.48 -15.13
N ASN A 9 -10.49 3.30 -15.70
CA ASN A 9 -9.92 3.11 -17.03
C ASN A 9 -11.03 3.13 -18.10
N ALA A 10 -10.66 2.93 -19.37
CA ALA A 10 -11.59 2.95 -20.49
C ALA A 10 -12.71 1.89 -20.39
N GLY A 11 -12.50 0.82 -19.62
CA GLY A 11 -13.50 -0.24 -19.38
C GLY A 11 -14.37 0.01 -18.15
N ALA A 12 -14.38 1.21 -17.59
CA ALA A 12 -15.09 1.59 -16.37
C ALA A 12 -14.68 0.75 -15.15
N ARG A 13 -13.43 0.30 -15.12
CA ARG A 13 -12.81 -0.39 -13.97
C ARG A 13 -11.80 0.51 -13.31
N THR A 14 -11.56 0.30 -12.02
CA THR A 14 -10.53 1.05 -11.29
C THR A 14 -9.17 0.85 -11.95
N GLN A 15 -8.47 1.94 -12.20
CA GLN A 15 -7.11 1.89 -12.76
C GLN A 15 -6.16 1.21 -11.77
N GLY A 16 -5.28 0.34 -12.31
CA GLY A 16 -4.25 -0.31 -11.52
C GLY A 16 -3.32 0.68 -10.81
N GLY A 17 -3.05 1.82 -11.45
CA GLY A 17 -2.24 2.88 -10.84
C GLY A 17 -2.87 3.49 -9.60
N ALA A 18 -4.20 3.63 -9.56
CA ALA A 18 -4.90 4.12 -8.36
C ALA A 18 -4.78 3.13 -7.21
N ILE A 19 -4.93 1.84 -7.48
CA ILE A 19 -4.80 0.77 -6.49
C ILE A 19 -3.35 0.70 -5.99
N PHE A 20 -2.37 0.77 -6.89
CA PHE A 20 -0.96 0.78 -6.53
C PHE A 20 -0.62 1.95 -5.61
N THR A 21 -1.11 3.15 -5.92
CA THR A 21 -0.87 4.34 -5.11
C THR A 21 -1.44 4.18 -3.70
N LEU A 22 -2.64 3.62 -3.57
CA LEU A 22 -3.25 3.35 -2.26
C LEU A 22 -2.37 2.39 -1.46
N ALA A 23 -1.90 1.30 -2.08
CA ALA A 23 -1.04 0.32 -1.43
C ALA A 23 0.30 0.94 -1.00
N ASP A 24 0.89 1.76 -1.88
CA ASP A 24 2.17 2.41 -1.62
C ASP A 24 2.09 3.43 -0.47
N LEU A 25 0.99 4.16 -0.36
CA LEU A 25 0.76 5.07 0.75
C LEU A 25 0.64 4.32 2.08
N ALA A 26 -0.07 3.20 2.10
CA ALA A 26 -0.19 2.36 3.29
C ALA A 26 1.16 1.76 3.67
N LEU A 27 1.94 1.33 2.69
CA LEU A 27 3.31 0.84 2.91
C LEU A 27 4.18 1.91 3.53
N ALA A 28 4.17 3.12 2.99
CA ALA A 28 5.00 4.23 3.47
C ALA A 28 4.67 4.55 4.93
N ALA A 29 3.40 4.59 5.29
CA ALA A 29 2.97 4.84 6.66
C ALA A 29 3.47 3.74 7.61
N ALA A 30 3.33 2.47 7.23
CA ALA A 30 3.78 1.34 8.04
C ALA A 30 5.30 1.30 8.17
N ALA A 31 6.03 1.45 7.06
CA ALA A 31 7.48 1.34 7.04
C ALA A 31 8.16 2.46 7.84
N ASN A 32 7.59 3.66 7.84
CA ASN A 32 8.14 4.80 8.58
C ASN A 32 7.60 4.91 10.02
N SER A 33 6.70 4.01 10.43
CA SER A 33 6.13 4.03 11.79
C SER A 33 7.16 3.74 12.89
N HIS A 34 8.30 3.14 12.52
CA HIS A 34 9.40 2.87 13.45
C HIS A 34 10.29 4.09 13.72
N GLY A 35 10.00 5.23 13.09
CA GLY A 35 10.80 6.44 13.27
C GLY A 35 12.09 6.47 12.47
N THR A 36 12.38 5.42 11.71
CA THR A 36 13.55 5.32 10.83
C THR A 36 13.09 5.52 9.38
N LEU A 37 13.81 6.34 8.65
CA LEU A 37 13.47 6.63 7.25
C LEU A 37 13.62 5.36 6.40
N ALA A 38 12.59 5.02 5.62
CA ALA A 38 12.56 3.83 4.80
C ALA A 38 12.12 4.15 3.37
N PHE A 39 12.74 3.46 2.40
CA PHE A 39 12.45 3.61 0.98
C PHE A 39 12.20 2.25 0.35
N SER A 40 11.27 2.19 -0.61
CA SER A 40 11.01 0.96 -1.35
C SER A 40 12.22 0.57 -2.20
N LEU A 41 12.63 -0.69 -2.11
CA LEU A 41 13.63 -1.30 -2.97
C LEU A 41 12.98 -1.98 -4.17
N SER A 42 11.92 -2.74 -3.90
CA SER A 42 11.15 -3.41 -4.93
C SER A 42 9.72 -3.57 -4.46
N SER A 43 8.78 -3.57 -5.40
CA SER A 43 7.37 -3.74 -5.10
C SER A 43 6.71 -4.53 -6.21
N THR A 44 5.82 -5.44 -5.82
CA THR A 44 5.04 -6.27 -6.73
C THR A 44 3.59 -6.19 -6.33
N ILE A 45 2.72 -5.93 -7.28
CA ILE A 45 1.28 -5.95 -7.06
C ILE A 45 0.63 -7.02 -7.92
N THR A 46 -0.30 -7.75 -7.34
CA THR A 46 -1.11 -8.73 -8.04
C THR A 46 -2.57 -8.30 -7.94
N PHE A 47 -3.19 -8.07 -9.09
CA PHE A 47 -4.60 -7.71 -9.17
C PHE A 47 -5.43 -8.99 -9.26
N LEU A 48 -6.34 -9.18 -8.31
CA LEU A 48 -7.10 -10.42 -8.17
C LEU A 48 -8.56 -10.26 -8.60
N ARG A 49 -9.12 -9.08 -8.45
CA ARG A 49 -10.53 -8.80 -8.71
C ARG A 49 -10.71 -7.37 -9.19
N ALA A 50 -11.62 -7.18 -10.14
CA ALA A 50 -11.95 -5.84 -10.62
C ALA A 50 -12.74 -5.06 -9.57
N SER A 51 -12.51 -3.76 -9.51
CA SER A 51 -13.32 -2.82 -8.74
C SER A 51 -13.82 -1.71 -9.67
N GLY A 52 -14.83 -0.98 -9.24
CA GLY A 52 -15.44 0.04 -10.08
C GLY A 52 -16.21 1.08 -9.28
N PRO A 53 -17.06 1.88 -9.96
CA PRO A 53 -17.83 2.93 -9.32
C PRO A 53 -18.66 2.39 -8.16
N GLY A 54 -18.71 3.12 -7.06
CA GLY A 54 -19.42 2.74 -5.86
C GLY A 54 -18.64 1.88 -4.89
N ASP A 55 -17.47 1.36 -5.30
CA ASP A 55 -16.60 0.63 -4.39
C ASP A 55 -15.81 1.58 -3.52
N THR A 56 -15.57 1.15 -2.29
CA THR A 56 -14.63 1.80 -1.38
C THR A 56 -13.51 0.81 -1.09
N LEU A 57 -12.27 1.23 -1.35
CA LEU A 57 -11.10 0.38 -1.18
C LEU A 57 -10.36 0.73 0.11
N PHE A 58 -9.96 -0.31 0.82
CA PHE A 58 -9.22 -0.23 2.06
C PHE A 58 -7.87 -0.91 1.88
N ALA A 59 -6.84 -0.31 2.46
CA ALA A 59 -5.50 -0.89 2.45
C ALA A 59 -5.10 -1.23 3.88
N GLU A 60 -4.65 -2.46 4.09
CA GLU A 60 -4.12 -2.92 5.37
C GLU A 60 -2.69 -3.42 5.16
N ALA A 61 -1.75 -2.72 5.78
CA ALA A 61 -0.34 -3.07 5.70
C ALA A 61 0.04 -3.98 6.87
N ARG A 62 0.81 -5.02 6.56
CA ARG A 62 1.37 -5.95 7.55
C ARG A 62 2.87 -6.01 7.39
N GLU A 63 3.57 -5.83 8.50
CA GLU A 63 5.01 -6.02 8.55
C GLU A 63 5.30 -7.52 8.58
N ARG A 64 6.00 -8.00 7.56
CA ARG A 64 6.35 -9.43 7.46
C ARG A 64 7.73 -9.71 8.03
N TYR A 65 8.64 -8.77 7.91
CA TYR A 65 10.00 -8.85 8.42
C TYR A 65 10.53 -7.45 8.64
N ILE A 66 11.25 -7.27 9.72
CA ILE A 66 11.99 -6.05 9.99
C ILE A 66 13.40 -6.41 10.44
N GLY A 67 14.38 -5.96 9.67
CA GLY A 67 15.78 -6.11 9.97
C GLY A 67 16.43 -4.74 10.23
N ARG A 68 17.74 -4.74 10.39
CA ARG A 68 18.49 -3.52 10.67
C ARG A 68 18.47 -2.54 9.49
N SER A 69 18.62 -3.05 8.27
CA SER A 69 18.68 -2.22 7.06
C SER A 69 17.61 -2.56 6.03
N THR A 70 16.85 -3.63 6.23
CA THR A 70 15.78 -4.03 5.31
C THR A 70 14.52 -4.40 6.06
N GLY A 71 13.39 -4.30 5.37
CA GLY A 71 12.11 -4.74 5.87
C GLY A 71 11.26 -5.26 4.71
N CYS A 72 10.30 -6.12 5.02
CA CYS A 72 9.34 -6.64 4.04
C CYS A 72 7.93 -6.43 4.57
N TYR A 73 7.06 -5.96 3.67
CA TYR A 73 5.68 -5.64 4.00
C TYR A 73 4.74 -6.24 2.98
N GLN A 74 3.55 -6.57 3.44
CA GLN A 74 2.45 -6.97 2.59
C GLN A 74 1.28 -6.01 2.83
N VAL A 75 0.66 -5.55 1.75
CA VAL A 75 -0.54 -4.71 1.83
C VAL A 75 -1.66 -5.41 1.08
N ASP A 76 -2.76 -5.67 1.78
CA ASP A 76 -3.97 -6.21 1.18
C ASP A 76 -4.93 -5.07 0.89
N ILE A 77 -5.47 -5.05 -0.32
CA ILE A 77 -6.50 -4.11 -0.74
C ILE A 77 -7.81 -4.86 -0.81
N THR A 78 -8.78 -4.42 -0.02
CA THR A 78 -10.12 -5.02 0.03
C THR A 78 -11.18 -3.98 -0.31
N ASN A 79 -12.37 -4.43 -0.72
CA ASN A 79 -13.52 -3.56 -0.91
C ASN A 79 -14.38 -3.52 0.37
N GLN A 80 -15.52 -2.83 0.29
CA GLN A 80 -16.46 -2.68 1.41
C GLN A 80 -17.08 -4.01 1.87
N ASP A 81 -17.08 -5.03 1.02
CA ASP A 81 -17.62 -6.36 1.34
C ASP A 81 -16.54 -7.31 1.87
N GLY A 82 -15.32 -6.81 2.06
CA GLY A 82 -14.20 -7.62 2.54
C GLY A 82 -13.56 -8.50 1.46
N GLU A 83 -13.92 -8.30 0.20
CA GLU A 83 -13.36 -9.07 -0.90
C GLU A 83 -11.96 -8.57 -1.24
N LEU A 84 -11.01 -9.49 -1.43
CA LEU A 84 -9.63 -9.14 -1.76
C LEU A 84 -9.53 -8.71 -3.23
N ILE A 85 -9.17 -7.45 -3.44
CA ILE A 85 -9.05 -6.83 -4.76
C ILE A 85 -7.65 -6.98 -5.30
N ALA A 86 -6.64 -6.78 -4.45
CA ALA A 86 -5.26 -6.87 -4.84
C ALA A 86 -4.39 -7.18 -3.62
N THR A 87 -3.24 -7.76 -3.88
CA THR A 87 -2.19 -7.91 -2.87
C THR A 87 -0.90 -7.28 -3.37
N PHE A 88 -0.20 -6.61 -2.47
CA PHE A 88 1.00 -5.84 -2.75
C PHE A 88 2.09 -6.31 -1.80
N GLU A 89 3.27 -6.58 -2.33
CA GLU A 89 4.43 -6.96 -1.54
C GLU A 89 5.57 -6.01 -1.86
N SER A 90 6.27 -5.57 -0.82
CA SER A 90 7.39 -4.66 -0.99
C SER A 90 8.50 -4.98 -0.01
N SER A 91 9.72 -4.84 -0.48
CA SER A 91 10.89 -4.74 0.37
C SER A 91 11.34 -3.30 0.43
N VAL A 92 11.80 -2.88 1.61
CA VAL A 92 12.25 -1.52 1.86
C VAL A 92 13.67 -1.52 2.39
N PHE A 93 14.40 -0.45 2.09
CA PHE A 93 15.68 -0.15 2.69
C PHE A 93 15.45 0.84 3.84
N ARG A 94 16.01 0.54 5.01
CA ARG A 94 15.92 1.37 6.19
C ARG A 94 17.23 2.14 6.36
N LYS A 95 17.16 3.46 6.24
CA LYS A 95 18.33 4.30 6.48
C LYS A 95 18.53 4.50 7.98
N ASP A 96 19.79 4.58 8.38
CA ASP A 96 20.15 4.98 9.73
C ASP A 96 19.98 6.50 9.89
N GLN A 97 18.73 6.94 9.72
CA GLN A 97 18.33 8.33 9.77
C GLN A 97 16.89 8.39 10.25
N LYS A 98 16.64 9.22 11.25
CA LYS A 98 15.27 9.40 11.76
C LYS A 98 14.40 10.14 10.76
N VAL A 99 13.10 9.83 10.77
CA VAL A 99 12.11 10.60 10.01
C VAL A 99 12.07 12.03 10.56
N PRO A 100 11.76 13.04 9.69
CA PRO A 100 11.78 14.46 10.10
C PRO A 100 10.55 14.90 10.90
N PHE A 101 9.85 13.95 11.55
CA PHE A 101 8.69 14.22 12.40
C PHE A 101 8.69 13.25 13.56
N GLU A 102 7.99 13.63 14.65
CA GLU A 102 7.85 12.77 15.81
C GLU A 102 6.87 11.64 15.53
N VAL A 103 7.27 10.40 15.86
CA VAL A 103 6.42 9.22 15.74
C VAL A 103 5.71 9.02 17.07
N GLN A 104 4.38 8.96 17.04
CA GLN A 104 3.57 8.60 18.20
C GLN A 104 3.31 7.09 18.17
N GLU A 105 3.73 6.44 19.21
CA GLU A 105 3.48 5.02 19.43
C GLU A 105 2.14 4.79 20.15
#